data_bdecc3d7760ff4137ca6b13806cda792
#
_entry.id   bdecc3d7760ff4137ca6b13806cda792
#
_cell.length_a   1.000
_cell.length_b   1.000
_cell.length_c   1.000
_cell.angle_alpha   90.00
_cell.angle_beta   90.00
_cell.angle_gamma   90.00
#
_symmetry.space_group_name_H-M   'P 1'
#
loop_
_entity.id
_entity.type
_entity.pdbx_description
1 polymer ?
#
loop_
_entity_poly.entity_id
_entity_poly.type
_entity_poly.pdbx_seq_one_letter_code
_entity_poly.pdbx_strand_id
1 'polypeptide(L)'
;MFQNVIVGVDGRPNGRDAIALALRLLADGGKLTLANIRGGATHPTHASSPRRLTEEQEASQALLERERTEADVQAELVSYAASSPGRGLHSLAEEQSADLLVVGSCSRGPVGRVLLGDDTRGALNGAPCAVAVATRGYAEHPVPIASIGVGYDGSPESEIALSKAREIAERYRAVVRALEVVAIPNYAFTGFAAPALGEGIEQMLTEANERMAAIEGVEGRAAYGLAGEELATFGDEVQLLVVGSRGYGPVKRLILGSTSDYLERHGRCSLLVLPRAAA
;
A
#
# COMPACT_ATOMS: atom_id res chain seq x y z
N MET A 1 -11.61 -9.12 -1.29
CA MET A 1 -10.36 -9.87 -1.09
C MET A 1 -9.66 -10.04 -2.44
N PHE A 2 -8.36 -10.33 -2.47
CA PHE A 2 -7.57 -10.42 -3.68
C PHE A 2 -7.35 -11.88 -4.11
N GLN A 3 -7.45 -12.15 -5.41
CA GLN A 3 -7.42 -13.53 -5.94
C GLN A 3 -6.04 -13.95 -6.41
N ASN A 4 -5.23 -13.03 -6.87
CA ASN A 4 -3.90 -13.30 -7.42
C ASN A 4 -2.87 -12.33 -6.83
N VAL A 5 -2.20 -12.76 -5.77
CA VAL A 5 -1.33 -11.94 -4.94
C VAL A 5 0.13 -12.30 -5.19
N ILE A 6 0.94 -11.29 -5.52
CA ILE A 6 2.39 -11.41 -5.62
C ILE A 6 3.04 -10.69 -4.45
N VAL A 7 3.97 -11.37 -3.77
CA VAL A 7 4.74 -10.82 -2.66
C VAL A 7 6.20 -10.68 -3.05
N GLY A 8 6.74 -9.46 -2.96
CA GLY A 8 8.16 -9.21 -3.15
C GLY A 8 8.97 -9.64 -1.91
N VAL A 9 9.92 -10.57 -2.12
CA VAL A 9 10.73 -11.16 -1.05
C VAL A 9 12.22 -11.00 -1.38
N ASP A 10 13.00 -10.48 -0.43
CA ASP A 10 14.45 -10.26 -0.57
C ASP A 10 15.30 -10.98 0.48
N GLY A 11 14.68 -11.86 1.29
CA GLY A 11 15.32 -12.61 2.37
C GLY A 11 15.56 -11.80 3.65
N ARG A 12 15.02 -10.60 3.73
CA ARG A 12 15.05 -9.75 4.93
C ARG A 12 13.74 -9.87 5.72
N PRO A 13 13.72 -9.46 7.00
CA PRO A 13 12.51 -9.54 7.83
C PRO A 13 11.27 -8.86 7.22
N ASN A 14 11.46 -7.78 6.48
CA ASN A 14 10.39 -7.07 5.79
C ASN A 14 9.68 -7.92 4.70
N GLY A 15 10.35 -8.90 4.11
CA GLY A 15 9.71 -9.87 3.22
C GLY A 15 8.70 -10.75 3.97
N ARG A 16 9.00 -11.14 5.20
CA ARG A 16 8.07 -11.90 6.05
C ARG A 16 6.88 -11.06 6.50
N ASP A 17 7.10 -9.77 6.79
CA ASP A 17 6.02 -8.83 7.07
C ASP A 17 5.06 -8.74 5.87
N ALA A 18 5.61 -8.70 4.65
CA ALA A 18 4.82 -8.69 3.43
C ALA A 18 4.02 -9.99 3.24
N ILE A 19 4.63 -11.16 3.49
CA ILE A 19 3.94 -12.46 3.42
C ILE A 19 2.77 -12.48 4.43
N ALA A 20 3.02 -12.08 5.68
CA ALA A 20 2.00 -12.07 6.72
C ALA A 20 0.82 -11.15 6.37
N LEU A 21 1.06 -9.96 5.81
CA LEU A 21 0.00 -9.08 5.34
C LEU A 21 -0.72 -9.66 4.12
N ALA A 22 0.01 -10.24 3.17
CA ALA A 22 -0.57 -10.85 1.98
C ALA A 22 -1.59 -11.94 2.33
N LEU A 23 -1.28 -12.80 3.29
CA LEU A 23 -2.19 -13.84 3.79
C LEU A 23 -3.49 -13.27 4.37
N ARG A 24 -3.45 -12.05 4.94
CA ARG A 24 -4.64 -11.36 5.44
C ARG A 24 -5.50 -10.79 4.32
N LEU A 25 -4.91 -10.46 3.18
CA LEU A 25 -5.61 -9.84 2.05
C LEU A 25 -5.99 -10.85 0.97
N LEU A 26 -5.42 -12.05 0.97
CA LEU A 26 -5.69 -13.13 0.04
C LEU A 26 -7.10 -13.69 0.25
N ALA A 27 -7.82 -13.90 -0.84
CA ALA A 27 -9.10 -14.58 -0.83
C ALA A 27 -8.95 -16.09 -0.59
N ASP A 28 -10.01 -16.73 -0.10
CA ASP A 28 -10.03 -18.18 0.04
C ASP A 28 -9.87 -18.84 -1.34
N GLY A 29 -8.88 -19.73 -1.46
CA GLY A 29 -8.53 -20.36 -2.74
C GLY A 29 -7.80 -19.44 -3.72
N GLY A 30 -7.43 -18.23 -3.32
CA GLY A 30 -6.62 -17.32 -4.12
C GLY A 30 -5.20 -17.85 -4.33
N LYS A 31 -4.56 -17.36 -5.38
CA LYS A 31 -3.18 -17.70 -5.75
C LYS A 31 -2.20 -16.78 -5.03
N LEU A 32 -1.20 -17.35 -4.37
CA LEU A 32 -0.08 -16.66 -3.77
C LEU A 32 1.21 -16.96 -4.52
N THR A 33 1.96 -15.93 -4.91
CA THR A 33 3.27 -16.04 -5.53
C THR A 33 4.31 -15.29 -4.69
N LEU A 34 5.36 -15.96 -4.25
CA LEU A 34 6.54 -15.32 -3.67
C LEU A 34 7.54 -15.03 -4.78
N ALA A 35 7.90 -13.77 -4.95
CA ALA A 35 8.77 -13.32 -6.02
C ALA A 35 10.06 -12.71 -5.46
N ASN A 36 11.21 -13.21 -5.93
CA ASN A 36 12.51 -12.60 -5.71
C ASN A 36 13.01 -12.00 -7.03
N ILE A 37 13.28 -10.71 -7.04
CA ILE A 37 13.75 -9.99 -8.22
C ILE A 37 15.27 -9.93 -8.19
N ARG A 38 15.91 -10.62 -9.12
CA ARG A 38 17.36 -10.62 -9.30
C ARG A 38 17.79 -9.48 -10.21
N GLY A 39 19.03 -8.97 -10.01
CA GLY A 39 19.63 -8.04 -10.93
C GLY A 39 19.78 -8.66 -12.33
N GLY A 40 19.12 -8.10 -13.34
CA GLY A 40 19.35 -8.46 -14.74
C GLY A 40 20.55 -7.71 -15.29
N ALA A 41 21.34 -8.32 -16.15
CA ALA A 41 22.41 -7.65 -16.87
C ALA A 41 21.81 -6.59 -17.81
N THR A 42 21.78 -5.33 -17.36
CA THR A 42 21.24 -4.20 -18.13
C THR A 42 22.25 -3.57 -19.05
N HIS A 43 23.55 -3.97 -18.99
CA HIS A 43 24.61 -3.47 -19.84
C HIS A 43 25.38 -4.60 -20.52
N PRO A 44 25.54 -4.56 -21.84
CA PRO A 44 26.33 -5.55 -22.58
C PRO A 44 27.81 -5.58 -22.18
N THR A 45 28.30 -4.59 -21.47
CA THR A 45 29.71 -4.50 -20.99
C THR A 45 29.99 -5.32 -19.72
N HIS A 46 28.94 -5.80 -19.02
CA HIS A 46 29.06 -6.69 -17.87
C HIS A 46 28.19 -7.93 -18.06
N ALA A 47 28.37 -8.63 -19.19
CA ALA A 47 27.77 -9.94 -19.39
C ALA A 47 28.21 -10.86 -18.25
N SER A 48 27.33 -11.10 -17.28
CA SER A 48 27.55 -12.11 -16.25
C SER A 48 27.84 -13.43 -16.94
N SER A 49 28.87 -14.16 -16.51
CA SER A 49 29.16 -15.47 -17.08
C SER A 49 27.94 -16.38 -16.87
N PRO A 50 27.66 -17.33 -17.78
CA PRO A 50 26.54 -18.26 -17.62
C PRO A 50 26.51 -18.92 -16.24
N ARG A 51 27.67 -19.26 -15.70
CA ARG A 51 27.83 -19.84 -14.37
C ARG A 51 27.31 -18.91 -13.27
N ARG A 52 27.61 -17.62 -13.33
CA ARG A 52 27.15 -16.63 -12.34
C ARG A 52 25.62 -16.46 -12.38
N LEU A 53 25.03 -16.47 -13.56
CA LEU A 53 23.58 -16.39 -13.72
C LEU A 53 22.88 -17.61 -13.09
N THR A 54 23.46 -18.81 -13.26
CA THR A 54 22.97 -20.04 -12.64
C THR A 54 23.07 -19.96 -11.11
N GLU A 55 24.23 -19.56 -10.58
CA GLU A 55 24.46 -19.40 -9.13
C GLU A 55 23.48 -18.38 -8.50
N GLU A 56 23.22 -17.24 -9.16
CA GLU A 56 22.24 -16.25 -8.73
C GLU A 56 20.81 -16.77 -8.75
N GLN A 57 20.48 -17.59 -9.74
CA GLN A 57 19.16 -18.21 -9.83
C GLN A 57 18.94 -19.26 -8.76
N GLU A 58 19.92 -20.13 -8.51
CA GLU A 58 19.89 -21.14 -7.44
C GLU A 58 19.79 -20.48 -6.07
N ALA A 59 20.56 -19.44 -5.81
CA ALA A 59 20.49 -18.67 -4.56
C ALA A 59 19.12 -18.03 -4.34
N SER A 60 18.53 -17.46 -5.39
CA SER A 60 17.18 -16.89 -5.36
C SER A 60 16.12 -17.95 -5.08
N GLN A 61 16.22 -19.12 -5.71
CA GLN A 61 15.30 -20.24 -5.49
C GLN A 61 15.41 -20.77 -4.05
N ALA A 62 16.63 -20.96 -3.54
CA ALA A 62 16.87 -21.40 -2.17
C ALA A 62 16.33 -20.40 -1.13
N LEU A 63 16.43 -19.09 -1.42
CA LEU A 63 15.84 -18.04 -0.61
C LEU A 63 14.31 -18.18 -0.56
N LEU A 64 13.67 -18.28 -1.71
CA LEU A 64 12.21 -18.40 -1.79
C LEU A 64 11.69 -19.65 -1.08
N GLU A 65 12.36 -20.79 -1.25
CA GLU A 65 12.02 -22.04 -0.56
C GLU A 65 12.10 -21.90 0.97
N ARG A 66 13.15 -21.24 1.45
CA ARG A 66 13.30 -20.95 2.89
C ARG A 66 12.15 -20.08 3.40
N GLU A 67 11.86 -18.94 2.74
CA GLU A 67 10.81 -18.02 3.16
C GLU A 67 9.42 -18.68 3.10
N ARG A 68 9.14 -19.52 2.09
CA ARG A 68 7.92 -20.31 1.98
C ARG A 68 7.78 -21.28 3.17
N THR A 69 8.87 -21.98 3.49
CA THR A 69 8.89 -22.96 4.59
C THR A 69 8.76 -22.29 5.95
N GLU A 70 9.49 -21.20 6.19
CA GLU A 70 9.43 -20.45 7.45
C GLU A 70 8.06 -19.79 7.68
N ALA A 71 7.38 -19.37 6.61
CA ALA A 71 6.03 -18.82 6.69
C ALA A 71 4.92 -19.89 6.71
N ASP A 72 5.26 -21.15 6.49
CA ASP A 72 4.31 -22.29 6.39
C ASP A 72 3.15 -22.00 5.41
N VAL A 73 3.50 -21.57 4.18
CA VAL A 73 2.51 -21.16 3.18
C VAL A 73 2.59 -22.00 1.91
N GLN A 74 1.44 -22.18 1.26
CA GLN A 74 1.36 -22.70 -0.10
C GLN A 74 1.47 -21.53 -1.09
N ALA A 75 2.58 -21.48 -1.82
CA ALA A 75 2.86 -20.40 -2.76
C ALA A 75 3.66 -20.89 -3.97
N GLU A 76 3.41 -20.30 -5.11
CA GLU A 76 4.29 -20.38 -6.26
C GLU A 76 5.57 -19.58 -5.99
N LEU A 77 6.71 -20.08 -6.45
CA LEU A 77 8.01 -19.45 -6.26
C LEU A 77 8.55 -18.95 -7.60
N VAL A 78 8.80 -17.65 -7.69
CA VAL A 78 9.27 -17.03 -8.93
C VAL A 78 10.56 -16.23 -8.68
N SER A 79 11.66 -16.71 -9.31
CA SER A 79 12.90 -15.97 -9.42
C SER A 79 12.90 -15.19 -10.73
N TYR A 80 12.75 -13.87 -10.68
CA TYR A 80 12.58 -13.01 -11.85
C TYR A 80 13.78 -12.10 -12.06
N ALA A 81 14.28 -11.97 -13.28
CA ALA A 81 15.42 -11.10 -13.59
C ALA A 81 14.93 -9.75 -14.15
N ALA A 82 15.34 -8.64 -13.54
CA ALA A 82 14.98 -7.31 -14.01
C ALA A 82 16.05 -6.26 -13.65
N SER A 83 15.93 -5.08 -14.25
CA SER A 83 16.85 -3.96 -14.01
C SER A 83 16.67 -3.30 -12.63
N SER A 84 15.51 -3.48 -12.01
CA SER A 84 15.21 -3.05 -10.64
C SER A 84 14.10 -3.88 -10.03
N PRO A 85 14.01 -3.98 -8.69
CA PRO A 85 12.95 -4.72 -8.02
C PRO A 85 11.55 -4.26 -8.42
N GLY A 86 11.28 -2.95 -8.45
CA GLY A 86 9.98 -2.41 -8.83
C GLY A 86 9.57 -2.79 -10.24
N ARG A 87 10.47 -2.65 -11.22
CA ARG A 87 10.19 -3.06 -12.61
C ARG A 87 9.92 -4.54 -12.74
N GLY A 88 10.71 -5.37 -12.05
CA GLY A 88 10.51 -6.82 -12.06
C GLY A 88 9.16 -7.23 -11.49
N LEU A 89 8.76 -6.62 -10.36
CA LEU A 89 7.43 -6.85 -9.77
C LEU A 89 6.29 -6.40 -10.70
N HIS A 90 6.43 -5.26 -11.38
CA HIS A 90 5.41 -4.78 -12.33
C HIS A 90 5.27 -5.72 -13.52
N SER A 91 6.39 -6.10 -14.17
CA SER A 91 6.36 -7.03 -15.29
C SER A 91 5.73 -8.37 -14.89
N LEU A 92 6.13 -8.90 -13.74
CA LEU A 92 5.55 -10.16 -13.23
C LEU A 92 4.06 -10.02 -12.92
N ALA A 93 3.63 -8.88 -12.36
CA ALA A 93 2.22 -8.62 -12.08
C ALA A 93 1.39 -8.52 -13.37
N GLU A 94 1.92 -7.90 -14.42
CA GLU A 94 1.28 -7.87 -15.74
C GLU A 94 1.21 -9.27 -16.37
N GLU A 95 2.33 -10.02 -16.38
CA GLU A 95 2.41 -11.37 -16.94
C GLU A 95 1.45 -12.35 -16.26
N GLN A 96 1.33 -12.26 -14.94
CA GLN A 96 0.45 -13.13 -14.16
C GLN A 96 -0.96 -12.57 -13.97
N SER A 97 -1.25 -11.36 -14.44
CA SER A 97 -2.52 -10.65 -14.19
C SER A 97 -2.84 -10.57 -12.68
N ALA A 98 -1.84 -10.19 -11.88
CA ALA A 98 -2.01 -10.04 -10.45
C ALA A 98 -2.95 -8.86 -10.13
N ASP A 99 -3.76 -9.03 -9.09
CA ASP A 99 -4.66 -7.98 -8.59
C ASP A 99 -4.10 -7.26 -7.34
N LEU A 100 -3.05 -7.84 -6.71
CA LEU A 100 -2.34 -7.23 -5.60
C LEU A 100 -0.84 -7.53 -5.64
N LEU A 101 -0.02 -6.51 -5.48
CA LEU A 101 1.38 -6.60 -5.09
C LEU A 101 1.52 -6.30 -3.60
N VAL A 102 2.29 -7.10 -2.87
CA VAL A 102 2.58 -6.87 -1.46
C VAL A 102 4.09 -6.75 -1.26
N VAL A 103 4.49 -5.72 -0.55
CA VAL A 103 5.90 -5.46 -0.21
C VAL A 103 6.02 -5.05 1.25
N GLY A 104 7.19 -5.26 1.83
CA GLY A 104 7.47 -4.84 3.19
C GLY A 104 8.03 -3.42 3.27
N SER A 105 7.87 -2.81 4.44
CA SER A 105 8.50 -1.54 4.78
C SER A 105 10.02 -1.69 4.87
N CYS A 106 10.76 -0.58 4.75
CA CYS A 106 12.21 -0.57 4.90
C CYS A 106 12.64 -1.03 6.30
N SER A 107 13.67 -1.87 6.37
CA SER A 107 14.20 -2.41 7.63
C SER A 107 14.79 -1.34 8.58
N ARG A 108 15.05 -0.13 8.10
CA ARG A 108 15.60 1.00 8.88
C ARG A 108 14.55 1.83 9.61
N GLY A 109 13.25 1.64 9.32
CA GLY A 109 12.17 2.37 9.97
C GLY A 109 11.87 1.87 11.39
N PRO A 110 11.11 2.63 12.21
CA PRO A 110 10.59 2.15 13.50
C PRO A 110 9.65 0.95 13.31
N VAL A 111 9.60 0.06 14.30
CA VAL A 111 8.64 -1.06 14.32
C VAL A 111 7.20 -0.51 14.35
N GLY A 112 6.28 -1.16 13.65
CA GLY A 112 4.88 -0.76 13.54
C GLY A 112 4.62 0.40 12.57
N ARG A 113 5.64 0.85 11.80
CA ARG A 113 5.50 1.96 10.86
C ARG A 113 5.86 1.56 9.44
N VAL A 114 5.33 2.30 8.49
CA VAL A 114 5.74 2.25 7.09
C VAL A 114 6.85 3.29 6.87
N LEU A 115 7.96 2.84 6.33
CA LEU A 115 9.01 3.67 5.76
C LEU A 115 9.48 3.00 4.48
N LEU A 116 9.30 3.64 3.35
CA LEU A 116 9.73 3.05 2.08
C LEU A 116 11.21 3.29 1.79
N GLY A 117 11.86 2.22 1.36
CA GLY A 117 13.12 2.31 0.61
C GLY A 117 12.85 2.53 -0.89
N ASP A 118 13.90 2.81 -1.63
CA ASP A 118 13.80 3.06 -3.08
C ASP A 118 13.16 1.90 -3.85
N ASP A 119 13.43 0.66 -3.44
CA ASP A 119 12.86 -0.56 -4.06
C ASP A 119 11.35 -0.66 -3.87
N THR A 120 10.87 -0.40 -2.65
CA THR A 120 9.44 -0.44 -2.32
C THR A 120 8.70 0.71 -3.00
N ARG A 121 9.31 1.89 -3.05
CA ARG A 121 8.78 3.04 -3.78
C ARG A 121 8.67 2.75 -5.28
N GLY A 122 9.68 2.08 -5.84
CA GLY A 122 9.65 1.60 -7.22
C GLY A 122 8.54 0.58 -7.47
N ALA A 123 8.19 -0.25 -6.48
CA ALA A 123 7.09 -1.20 -6.59
C ALA A 123 5.71 -0.51 -6.57
N LEU A 124 5.56 0.58 -5.82
CA LEU A 124 4.31 1.35 -5.78
C LEU A 124 4.09 2.17 -7.05
N ASN A 125 5.07 3.00 -7.41
CA ASN A 125 4.88 3.95 -8.50
C ASN A 125 4.90 3.28 -9.87
N GLY A 126 3.77 3.30 -10.55
CA GLY A 126 3.57 2.66 -11.85
C GLY A 126 3.05 1.23 -11.78
N ALA A 127 2.69 0.73 -10.60
CA ALA A 127 2.14 -0.62 -10.44
C ALA A 127 0.86 -0.82 -11.29
N PRO A 128 0.71 -1.99 -11.93
CA PRO A 128 -0.44 -2.27 -12.77
C PRO A 128 -1.70 -2.70 -11.97
N CYS A 129 -1.56 -2.90 -10.67
CA CYS A 129 -2.61 -3.37 -9.77
C CYS A 129 -2.54 -2.67 -8.41
N ALA A 130 -3.37 -3.07 -7.45
CA ALA A 130 -3.29 -2.60 -6.08
C ALA A 130 -1.92 -2.93 -5.45
N VAL A 131 -1.46 -2.10 -4.51
CA VAL A 131 -0.23 -2.37 -3.76
C VAL A 131 -0.49 -2.24 -2.27
N ALA A 132 -0.08 -3.25 -1.51
CA ALA A 132 -0.07 -3.20 -0.07
C ALA A 132 1.37 -3.12 0.46
N VAL A 133 1.54 -2.33 1.53
CA VAL A 133 2.81 -2.20 2.24
C VAL A 133 2.62 -2.64 3.68
N ALA A 134 3.32 -3.69 4.08
CA ALA A 134 3.31 -4.15 5.45
C ALA A 134 4.18 -3.23 6.33
N THR A 135 3.70 -2.92 7.53
CA THR A 135 4.53 -2.27 8.55
C THR A 135 5.68 -3.17 8.97
N ARG A 136 6.78 -2.56 9.40
CA ARG A 136 7.91 -3.31 9.98
C ARG A 136 7.47 -4.05 11.25
N GLY A 137 7.83 -5.33 11.34
CA GLY A 137 7.50 -6.20 12.48
C GLY A 137 6.08 -6.76 12.45
N TYR A 138 5.37 -6.65 11.33
CA TYR A 138 4.00 -7.15 11.18
C TYR A 138 3.91 -8.68 11.38
N ALA A 139 4.91 -9.43 10.92
CA ALA A 139 4.96 -10.89 11.09
C ALA A 139 5.24 -11.32 12.53
N GLU A 140 6.07 -10.55 13.25
CA GLU A 140 6.45 -10.84 14.63
C GLU A 140 5.33 -10.48 15.62
N HIS A 141 4.55 -9.46 15.29
CA HIS A 141 3.45 -8.94 16.11
C HIS A 141 2.17 -8.82 15.29
N PRO A 142 1.58 -9.96 14.86
CA PRO A 142 0.37 -9.94 14.04
C PRO A 142 -0.81 -9.41 14.85
N VAL A 143 -1.28 -8.21 14.48
CA VAL A 143 -2.48 -7.61 15.09
C VAL A 143 -3.71 -8.03 14.26
N PRO A 144 -4.80 -8.49 14.90
CA PRO A 144 -6.06 -8.71 14.20
C PRO A 144 -6.53 -7.44 13.49
N ILE A 145 -7.04 -7.56 12.26
CA ILE A 145 -7.66 -6.43 11.57
C ILE A 145 -9.03 -6.18 12.21
N ALA A 146 -9.06 -5.36 13.26
CA ALA A 146 -10.28 -4.98 13.98
C ALA A 146 -10.86 -3.66 13.47
N SER A 147 -10.04 -2.80 12.88
CA SER A 147 -10.50 -1.56 12.24
C SER A 147 -9.70 -1.26 10.96
N ILE A 148 -10.39 -0.74 9.95
CA ILE A 148 -9.84 -0.37 8.65
C ILE A 148 -10.14 1.11 8.43
N GLY A 149 -9.08 1.90 8.21
CA GLY A 149 -9.19 3.31 7.88
C GLY A 149 -9.32 3.53 6.37
N VAL A 150 -10.07 4.55 5.99
CA VAL A 150 -10.19 5.00 4.61
C VAL A 150 -9.92 6.50 4.56
N GLY A 151 -8.97 6.93 3.71
CA GLY A 151 -8.86 8.32 3.30
C GLY A 151 -9.96 8.61 2.28
N TYR A 152 -10.90 9.48 2.64
CA TYR A 152 -12.09 9.74 1.85
C TYR A 152 -12.23 11.23 1.52
N ASP A 153 -12.52 11.56 0.28
CA ASP A 153 -12.73 12.92 -0.22
C ASP A 153 -13.89 13.04 -1.21
N GLY A 154 -14.73 11.98 -1.30
CA GLY A 154 -15.84 11.92 -2.24
C GLY A 154 -15.44 11.69 -3.70
N SER A 155 -14.15 11.50 -3.99
CA SER A 155 -13.68 11.16 -5.34
C SER A 155 -14.02 9.71 -5.72
N PRO A 156 -14.11 9.39 -7.02
CA PRO A 156 -14.28 8.00 -7.46
C PRO A 156 -13.21 7.06 -6.91
N GLU A 157 -11.99 7.53 -6.73
CA GLU A 157 -10.87 6.78 -6.17
C GLU A 157 -11.09 6.47 -4.68
N SER A 158 -11.62 7.41 -3.91
CA SER A 158 -11.96 7.20 -2.49
C SER A 158 -13.19 6.30 -2.31
N GLU A 159 -14.14 6.32 -3.25
CA GLU A 159 -15.27 5.37 -3.27
C GLU A 159 -14.80 3.93 -3.52
N ILE A 160 -13.83 3.73 -4.43
CA ILE A 160 -13.21 2.42 -4.65
C ILE A 160 -12.49 1.96 -3.38
N ALA A 161 -11.77 2.87 -2.70
CA ALA A 161 -11.10 2.58 -1.45
C ALA A 161 -12.09 2.16 -0.36
N LEU A 162 -13.20 2.88 -0.22
CA LEU A 162 -14.26 2.58 0.72
C LEU A 162 -14.93 1.23 0.42
N SER A 163 -15.24 0.95 -0.83
CA SER A 163 -15.81 -0.34 -1.25
C SER A 163 -14.88 -1.50 -0.90
N LYS A 164 -13.57 -1.37 -1.18
CA LYS A 164 -12.58 -2.41 -0.84
C LYS A 164 -12.40 -2.56 0.67
N ALA A 165 -12.41 -1.47 1.42
CA ALA A 165 -12.35 -1.51 2.89
C ALA A 165 -13.54 -2.25 3.49
N ARG A 166 -14.76 -2.04 2.97
CA ARG A 166 -15.97 -2.77 3.39
C ARG A 166 -15.86 -4.27 3.11
N GLU A 167 -15.39 -4.64 1.91
CA GLU A 167 -15.17 -6.05 1.54
C GLU A 167 -14.18 -6.75 2.50
N ILE A 168 -13.09 -6.07 2.87
CA ILE A 168 -12.12 -6.62 3.83
C ILE A 168 -12.72 -6.66 5.25
N ALA A 169 -13.44 -5.60 5.63
CA ALA A 169 -14.07 -5.50 6.95
C ALA A 169 -15.11 -6.59 7.19
N GLU A 170 -15.90 -6.94 6.17
CA GLU A 170 -16.89 -8.03 6.23
C GLU A 170 -16.22 -9.35 6.61
N ARG A 171 -15.07 -9.69 5.98
CA ARG A 171 -14.34 -10.92 6.30
C ARG A 171 -13.86 -10.97 7.75
N TYR A 172 -13.38 -9.85 8.28
CA TYR A 172 -12.78 -9.77 9.62
C TYR A 172 -13.75 -9.29 10.70
N ARG A 173 -14.99 -8.93 10.33
CA ARG A 173 -15.94 -8.25 11.21
C ARG A 173 -15.32 -6.99 11.81
N ALA A 174 -14.52 -6.29 11.01
CA ALA A 174 -13.83 -5.09 11.41
C ALA A 174 -14.71 -3.86 11.25
N VAL A 175 -14.41 -2.82 12.03
CA VAL A 175 -15.06 -1.52 11.89
C VAL A 175 -14.39 -0.76 10.74
N VAL A 176 -15.20 -0.19 9.84
CA VAL A 176 -14.71 0.75 8.83
C VAL A 176 -14.77 2.16 9.40
N ARG A 177 -13.62 2.83 9.38
CA ARG A 177 -13.47 4.23 9.77
C ARG A 177 -13.06 5.04 8.55
N ALA A 178 -13.60 6.24 8.40
CA ALA A 178 -13.21 7.10 7.30
C ALA A 178 -12.86 8.51 7.80
N LEU A 179 -11.83 9.09 7.18
CA LEU A 179 -11.35 10.44 7.48
C LEU A 179 -11.38 11.28 6.21
N GLU A 180 -12.18 12.35 6.22
CA GLU A 180 -12.10 13.44 5.26
C GLU A 180 -11.18 14.54 5.81
N VAL A 181 -10.17 14.94 5.03
CA VAL A 181 -9.28 16.03 5.42
C VAL A 181 -9.61 17.27 4.63
N VAL A 182 -10.14 18.27 5.33
CA VAL A 182 -10.37 19.61 4.80
C VAL A 182 -9.04 20.32 4.68
N ALA A 183 -8.60 20.55 3.45
CA ALA A 183 -7.28 21.13 3.17
C ALA A 183 -7.22 22.62 3.55
N ILE A 184 -6.06 23.06 4.02
CA ILE A 184 -5.76 24.47 4.26
C ILE A 184 -5.81 25.22 2.92
N PRO A 185 -6.69 26.22 2.74
CA PRO A 185 -6.71 27.00 1.51
C PRO A 185 -5.37 27.72 1.29
N ASN A 186 -4.82 27.68 0.09
CA ASN A 186 -3.54 28.32 -0.24
C ASN A 186 -3.49 29.84 0.07
N TYR A 187 -4.61 30.52 0.06
CA TYR A 187 -4.70 31.94 0.41
C TYR A 187 -4.58 32.22 1.91
N ALA A 188 -4.71 31.22 2.79
CA ALA A 188 -4.46 31.37 4.22
C ALA A 188 -3.02 31.79 4.53
N PHE A 189 -2.09 31.54 3.62
CA PHE A 189 -0.69 31.95 3.73
C PHE A 189 -0.41 33.36 3.21
N THR A 190 -1.38 34.07 2.64
CA THR A 190 -1.18 35.43 2.06
C THR A 190 -1.38 36.58 3.04
N GLY A 191 -1.59 36.29 4.32
CA GLY A 191 -1.60 37.32 5.39
C GLY A 191 -2.84 38.20 5.44
N PHE A 192 -3.90 37.93 4.66
CA PHE A 192 -5.14 38.68 4.69
C PHE A 192 -6.23 37.99 5.54
N ALA A 193 -6.69 38.69 6.60
CA ALA A 193 -7.92 38.52 7.37
C ALA A 193 -8.11 37.21 8.18
N ALA A 194 -7.50 37.17 9.37
CA ALA A 194 -7.61 36.04 10.30
C ALA A 194 -9.04 35.74 10.87
N PRO A 195 -9.98 36.69 11.12
CA PRO A 195 -11.28 36.32 11.69
C PRO A 195 -12.23 35.59 10.72
N ALA A 196 -12.31 36.03 9.47
CA ALA A 196 -13.19 35.44 8.47
C ALA A 196 -12.71 34.04 8.03
N LEU A 197 -11.43 33.69 8.20
CA LEU A 197 -10.87 32.37 7.94
C LEU A 197 -11.34 31.34 8.98
N GLY A 198 -11.45 31.69 10.24
CA GLY A 198 -11.89 30.80 11.32
C GLY A 198 -13.32 30.29 11.10
N GLU A 199 -14.25 31.19 10.86
CA GLU A 199 -15.66 30.86 10.61
C GLU A 199 -15.84 30.01 9.35
N GLY A 200 -15.09 30.32 8.28
CA GLY A 200 -15.12 29.52 7.05
C GLY A 200 -14.58 28.09 7.24
N ILE A 201 -13.54 27.90 8.03
CA ILE A 201 -12.99 26.58 8.35
C ILE A 201 -13.97 25.76 9.20
N GLU A 202 -14.58 26.37 10.22
CA GLU A 202 -15.57 25.72 11.07
C GLU A 202 -16.79 25.25 10.25
N GLN A 203 -17.25 26.07 9.33
CA GLN A 203 -18.33 25.69 8.42
C GLN A 203 -17.93 24.52 7.51
N MET A 204 -16.76 24.57 6.88
CA MET A 204 -16.25 23.48 6.03
C MET A 204 -16.11 22.18 6.82
N LEU A 205 -15.62 22.22 8.06
CA LEU A 205 -15.53 21.05 8.92
C LEU A 205 -16.90 20.51 9.31
N THR A 206 -17.86 21.38 9.58
CA THR A 206 -19.24 20.97 9.90
C THR A 206 -19.87 20.23 8.72
N GLU A 207 -19.80 20.84 7.53
CA GLU A 207 -20.30 20.21 6.29
C GLU A 207 -19.59 18.89 5.96
N ALA A 208 -18.28 18.81 6.17
CA ALA A 208 -17.52 17.59 5.97
C ALA A 208 -17.94 16.49 6.98
N ASN A 209 -18.11 16.84 8.26
CA ASN A 209 -18.59 15.89 9.26
C ASN A 209 -20.03 15.39 8.95
N GLU A 210 -20.91 16.26 8.47
CA GLU A 210 -22.26 15.87 8.03
C GLU A 210 -22.22 14.89 6.86
N ARG A 211 -21.35 15.16 5.85
CA ARG A 211 -21.14 14.22 4.74
C ARG A 211 -20.62 12.87 5.24
N MET A 212 -19.63 12.89 6.13
CA MET A 212 -19.03 11.67 6.68
C MET A 212 -20.03 10.88 7.52
N ALA A 213 -20.87 11.55 8.32
CA ALA A 213 -21.91 10.91 9.12
C ALA A 213 -23.03 10.27 8.27
N ALA A 214 -23.22 10.76 7.03
CA ALA A 214 -24.21 10.21 6.12
C ALA A 214 -23.76 8.90 5.43
N ILE A 215 -22.50 8.49 5.57
CA ILE A 215 -21.98 7.25 4.98
C ILE A 215 -22.42 6.06 5.85
N GLU A 216 -23.35 5.27 5.35
CA GLU A 216 -23.93 4.14 6.09
C GLU A 216 -22.85 3.09 6.46
N GLY A 217 -22.88 2.65 7.72
CA GLY A 217 -22.01 1.59 8.24
C GLY A 217 -20.52 2.00 8.39
N VAL A 218 -20.24 3.30 8.46
CA VAL A 218 -18.88 3.84 8.59
C VAL A 218 -18.81 4.81 9.77
N GLU A 219 -17.78 4.67 10.60
CA GLU A 219 -17.44 5.68 11.60
C GLU A 219 -16.64 6.82 10.90
N GLY A 220 -17.37 7.77 10.34
CA GLY A 220 -16.81 8.88 9.57
C GLY A 220 -16.57 10.12 10.41
N ARG A 221 -15.45 10.82 10.14
CA ARG A 221 -15.15 12.15 10.71
C ARG A 221 -14.36 12.99 9.72
N ALA A 222 -14.34 14.30 9.97
CA ALA A 222 -13.49 15.25 9.27
C ALA A 222 -12.39 15.79 10.19
N ALA A 223 -11.24 16.14 9.57
CA ALA A 223 -10.16 16.87 10.22
C ALA A 223 -9.71 18.02 9.32
N TYR A 224 -9.14 19.06 9.92
CA TYR A 224 -8.55 20.17 9.20
C TYR A 224 -7.03 20.07 9.23
N GLY A 225 -6.38 20.14 8.08
CA GLY A 225 -4.92 20.06 8.03
C GLY A 225 -4.36 19.65 6.67
N LEU A 226 -3.17 19.09 6.70
CA LEU A 226 -2.53 18.49 5.55
C LEU A 226 -2.94 17.02 5.45
N ALA A 227 -3.53 16.64 4.34
CA ALA A 227 -4.10 15.30 4.15
C ALA A 227 -3.12 14.16 4.50
N GLY A 228 -1.84 14.29 4.13
CA GLY A 228 -0.83 13.30 4.46
C GLY A 228 -0.57 13.17 5.97
N GLU A 229 -0.50 14.28 6.69
CA GLU A 229 -0.23 14.34 8.13
C GLU A 229 -1.41 13.79 8.94
N GLU A 230 -2.62 14.24 8.62
CA GLU A 230 -3.85 13.81 9.28
C GLU A 230 -4.11 12.32 9.06
N LEU A 231 -3.95 11.82 7.84
CA LEU A 231 -4.10 10.40 7.53
C LEU A 231 -2.99 9.54 8.15
N ALA A 232 -1.75 10.04 8.24
CA ALA A 232 -0.68 9.34 8.96
C ALA A 232 -1.00 9.20 10.45
N THR A 233 -1.53 10.27 11.07
CA THR A 233 -1.98 10.26 12.47
C THR A 233 -3.19 9.34 12.66
N PHE A 234 -4.14 9.38 11.74
CA PHE A 234 -5.28 8.45 11.71
C PHE A 234 -4.85 6.98 11.64
N GLY A 235 -3.69 6.70 11.05
CA GLY A 235 -3.08 5.38 11.04
C GLY A 235 -2.80 4.80 12.43
N ASP A 236 -2.69 5.60 13.51
CA ASP A 236 -2.55 5.09 14.89
C ASP A 236 -3.85 4.44 15.42
N GLU A 237 -4.99 4.71 14.79
CA GLU A 237 -6.33 4.25 15.22
C GLU A 237 -6.82 3.02 14.46
N VAL A 238 -6.08 2.58 13.43
CA VAL A 238 -6.50 1.51 12.52
C VAL A 238 -5.36 0.53 12.25
N GLN A 239 -5.68 -0.69 11.82
CA GLN A 239 -4.66 -1.69 11.49
C GLN A 239 -4.29 -1.71 10.01
N LEU A 240 -5.19 -1.21 9.16
CA LEU A 240 -4.99 -1.08 7.73
C LEU A 240 -5.57 0.25 7.26
N LEU A 241 -4.78 1.07 6.58
CA LEU A 241 -5.25 2.29 5.94
C LEU A 241 -5.39 2.05 4.44
N VAL A 242 -6.57 2.30 3.89
CA VAL A 242 -6.89 2.14 2.47
C VAL A 242 -7.06 3.51 1.84
N VAL A 243 -6.33 3.75 0.76
CA VAL A 243 -6.40 5.02 0.00
C VAL A 243 -6.47 4.75 -1.50
N GLY A 244 -7.11 5.64 -2.24
CA GLY A 244 -7.05 5.67 -3.69
C GLY A 244 -5.74 6.27 -4.19
N SER A 245 -5.33 5.92 -5.39
CA SER A 245 -4.26 6.60 -6.12
C SER A 245 -4.78 7.92 -6.72
N ARG A 246 -3.85 8.78 -7.22
CA ARG A 246 -4.27 10.03 -7.87
C ARG A 246 -5.19 9.80 -9.07
N GLY A 247 -6.23 10.66 -9.21
CA GLY A 247 -7.14 10.69 -10.34
C GLY A 247 -6.54 11.18 -11.68
N TYR A 248 -5.27 11.65 -11.70
CA TYR A 248 -4.58 12.16 -12.89
C TYR A 248 -3.46 11.20 -13.30
N GLY A 249 -3.50 10.69 -14.54
CA GLY A 249 -2.46 9.83 -15.09
C GLY A 249 -3.02 8.75 -16.03
N PRO A 250 -2.14 7.91 -16.63
CA PRO A 250 -2.59 6.82 -17.49
C PRO A 250 -3.47 5.85 -16.71
N VAL A 251 -4.61 5.52 -17.30
CA VAL A 251 -5.57 4.56 -16.75
C VAL A 251 -4.89 3.22 -16.47
N LYS A 252 -5.21 2.60 -15.33
CA LYS A 252 -4.71 1.30 -14.86
C LYS A 252 -3.29 1.27 -14.26
N ARG A 253 -2.62 2.41 -14.05
CA ARG A 253 -1.35 2.43 -13.31
C ARG A 253 -1.49 3.27 -12.05
N LEU A 254 -0.97 2.74 -10.96
CA LEU A 254 -0.94 3.42 -9.67
C LEU A 254 0.04 4.59 -9.75
N ILE A 255 -0.46 5.82 -9.59
CA ILE A 255 0.37 7.02 -9.50
C ILE A 255 0.24 7.58 -8.11
N LEU A 256 1.38 7.67 -7.42
CA LEU A 256 1.42 8.22 -6.08
C LEU A 256 1.08 9.70 -6.09
N GLY A 257 0.10 10.06 -5.26
CA GLY A 257 -0.23 11.44 -4.93
C GLY A 257 0.64 11.99 -3.79
N SER A 258 0.55 13.29 -3.52
CA SER A 258 1.23 13.91 -2.37
C SER A 258 0.87 13.25 -1.05
N THR A 259 -0.39 12.85 -0.88
CA THR A 259 -0.90 12.13 0.30
C THR A 259 -0.28 10.74 0.42
N SER A 260 -0.33 9.93 -0.66
CA SER A 260 0.26 8.59 -0.65
C SER A 260 1.78 8.66 -0.49
N ASP A 261 2.47 9.62 -1.14
CA ASP A 261 3.92 9.85 -0.98
C ASP A 261 4.29 10.22 0.48
N TYR A 262 3.43 10.98 1.16
CA TYR A 262 3.63 11.28 2.58
C TYR A 262 3.42 10.03 3.46
N LEU A 263 2.33 9.28 3.22
CA LEU A 263 2.02 8.05 3.96
C LEU A 263 3.09 6.98 3.82
N GLU A 264 3.75 6.89 2.66
CA GLU A 264 4.88 6.01 2.43
C GLU A 264 6.07 6.25 3.37
N ARG A 265 6.21 7.45 3.89
CA ARG A 265 7.31 7.84 4.76
C ARG A 265 6.92 7.94 6.23
N HIS A 266 5.64 8.17 6.50
CA HIS A 266 5.15 8.50 7.83
C HIS A 266 3.98 7.63 8.28
N GLY A 267 3.56 6.64 7.47
CA GLY A 267 2.45 5.76 7.79
C GLY A 267 2.68 5.00 9.10
N ARG A 268 1.61 4.91 9.89
CA ARG A 268 1.63 4.34 11.25
C ARG A 268 0.92 3.00 11.36
N CYS A 269 0.39 2.52 10.25
CA CYS A 269 -0.19 1.19 10.08
C CYS A 269 0.12 0.66 8.68
N SER A 270 -0.26 -0.58 8.38
CA SER A 270 -0.15 -1.13 7.02
C SER A 270 -1.00 -0.33 6.04
N LEU A 271 -0.51 -0.16 4.83
CA LEU A 271 -1.12 0.68 3.80
C LEU A 271 -1.57 -0.18 2.62
N LEU A 272 -2.78 0.08 2.12
CA LEU A 272 -3.28 -0.46 0.85
C LEU A 272 -3.61 0.71 -0.09
N VAL A 273 -2.95 0.77 -1.23
CA VAL A 273 -3.18 1.78 -2.27
C VAL A 273 -3.85 1.12 -3.46
N LEU A 274 -5.00 1.64 -3.84
CA LEU A 274 -5.80 1.11 -4.95
C LEU A 274 -5.59 1.94 -6.21
N PRO A 275 -5.40 1.31 -7.38
CA PRO A 275 -5.32 2.01 -8.63
C PRO A 275 -6.68 2.58 -9.02
N ARG A 276 -6.68 3.55 -9.91
CA ARG A 276 -7.88 4.07 -10.54
C ARG A 276 -8.59 2.96 -11.32
N ALA A 277 -9.91 2.83 -11.16
CA ALA A 277 -10.70 1.95 -12.03
C ALA A 277 -10.56 2.38 -13.49
N ALA A 278 -10.54 1.40 -14.41
CA ALA A 278 -10.78 1.69 -15.80
C ALA A 278 -12.23 2.13 -15.94
N ALA A 279 -12.45 3.32 -16.48
CA ALA A 279 -13.78 3.80 -16.85
C ALA A 279 -14.39 2.92 -17.94
#